data_e08d331abd99c58b2d7592f28c76da3a
#
_entry.id   e08d331abd99c58b2d7592f28c76da3a
#
_cell.length_a   1.000
_cell.length_b   1.000
_cell.length_c   1.000
_cell.angle_alpha   90.00
_cell.angle_beta   90.00
_cell.angle_gamma   90.00
#
_symmetry.space_group_name_H-M   'P 1'
#
loop_
_entity.id
_entity.type
_entity.pdbx_description
1 polymer ?
#
loop_
_entity_poly.entity_id
_entity_poly.type
_entity_poly.pdbx_seq_one_letter_code
_entity_poly.pdbx_strand_id
1 'polypeptide(L)'
;MSRKNLGKIGFLIFLVILVFLLFCLLDFISILKLKNFAKFLSFPNDLPIMQVVFYGKSEDLGMNTLSARISILDSSGNDVSVIERSWKNDGIEILFKKTDFSGFSFYFPKHIYGKNYDSFTNSWKIESGGTNLIPYYMENKKCLLYNPIEKNKLSEELFKTADFSLNRFSVFSNKYTSDVVIDLSKCEHGKVYSIVINQSGNLVLK
;
A
#
# COMPACT_ATOMS: atom_id res chain seq x y z
N MET A 1 48.22 -14.45 -14.70
CA MET A 1 46.81 -14.89 -14.81
C MET A 1 46.66 -15.65 -16.13
N SER A 2 46.35 -16.95 -16.13
CA SER A 2 46.33 -17.77 -17.34
C SER A 2 45.21 -17.34 -18.30
N ARG A 3 45.47 -17.31 -19.63
CA ARG A 3 44.46 -17.00 -20.67
C ARG A 3 43.19 -17.83 -20.57
N LYS A 4 43.26 -19.07 -20.07
CA LYS A 4 42.10 -19.93 -19.79
C LYS A 4 41.15 -19.37 -18.69
N ASN A 5 41.70 -18.67 -17.69
CA ASN A 5 40.90 -18.08 -16.61
C ASN A 5 40.20 -16.83 -17.08
N LEU A 6 40.77 -16.06 -18.01
CA LEU A 6 40.12 -14.85 -18.58
C LEU A 6 38.86 -15.20 -19.37
N GLY A 7 38.91 -16.32 -20.15
CA GLY A 7 37.73 -16.79 -20.91
C GLY A 7 36.58 -17.26 -20.00
N LYS A 8 36.91 -17.92 -18.88
CA LYS A 8 35.89 -18.35 -17.88
C LYS A 8 35.24 -17.16 -17.17
N ILE A 9 36.05 -16.15 -16.83
CA ILE A 9 35.52 -14.92 -16.19
C ILE A 9 34.63 -14.18 -17.18
N GLY A 10 35.03 -14.01 -18.44
CA GLY A 10 34.21 -13.39 -19.48
C GLY A 10 32.88 -14.10 -19.71
N PHE A 11 32.89 -15.44 -19.74
CA PHE A 11 31.68 -16.24 -19.84
C PHE A 11 30.74 -16.06 -18.63
N LEU A 12 31.31 -16.03 -17.43
CA LEU A 12 30.54 -15.83 -16.20
C LEU A 12 29.85 -14.45 -16.21
N ILE A 13 30.58 -13.40 -16.59
CA ILE A 13 30.03 -12.03 -16.69
C ILE A 13 28.91 -11.98 -17.73
N PHE A 14 29.11 -12.62 -18.89
CA PHE A 14 28.08 -12.69 -19.92
C PHE A 14 26.82 -13.39 -19.41
N LEU A 15 26.95 -14.47 -18.67
CA LEU A 15 25.82 -15.21 -18.11
C LEU A 15 25.05 -14.38 -17.07
N VAL A 16 25.76 -13.63 -16.21
CA VAL A 16 25.13 -12.71 -15.25
C VAL A 16 24.35 -11.61 -15.96
N ILE A 17 24.91 -11.01 -17.01
CA ILE A 17 24.23 -9.98 -17.79
C ILE A 17 22.99 -10.57 -18.48
N LEU A 18 23.07 -11.76 -19.03
CA LEU A 18 21.94 -12.43 -19.68
C LEU A 18 20.79 -12.70 -18.70
N VAL A 19 21.11 -13.20 -17.50
CA VAL A 19 20.11 -13.42 -16.43
C VAL A 19 19.46 -12.10 -16.00
N PHE A 20 20.27 -11.05 -15.84
CA PHE A 20 19.75 -9.72 -15.51
C PHE A 20 18.80 -9.16 -16.59
N LEU A 21 19.17 -9.28 -17.86
CA LEU A 21 18.32 -8.85 -18.98
C LEU A 21 17.02 -9.65 -19.02
N LEU A 22 17.08 -10.97 -18.80
CA LEU A 22 15.88 -11.80 -18.71
C LEU A 22 14.97 -11.35 -17.56
N PHE A 23 15.55 -11.06 -16.40
CA PHE A 23 14.79 -10.54 -15.26
C PHE A 23 14.10 -9.21 -15.59
N CYS A 24 14.82 -8.25 -16.21
CA CYS A 24 14.25 -6.98 -16.65
C CYS A 24 13.10 -7.17 -17.66
N LEU A 25 13.25 -8.12 -18.58
CA LEU A 25 12.21 -8.43 -19.57
C LEU A 25 10.95 -9.00 -18.91
N LEU A 26 11.10 -9.95 -17.99
CA LEU A 26 9.97 -10.52 -17.25
C LEU A 26 9.25 -9.48 -16.39
N ASP A 27 10.01 -8.58 -15.75
CA ASP A 27 9.48 -7.48 -14.98
C ASP A 27 8.68 -6.51 -15.87
N PHE A 28 9.22 -6.14 -17.01
CA PHE A 28 8.55 -5.29 -18.00
C PHE A 28 7.24 -5.91 -18.53
N ILE A 29 7.24 -7.20 -18.88
CA ILE A 29 6.03 -7.93 -19.32
C ILE A 29 4.97 -7.93 -18.21
N SER A 30 5.38 -8.11 -16.96
CA SER A 30 4.49 -8.06 -15.81
C SER A 30 3.83 -6.69 -15.67
N ILE A 31 4.60 -5.61 -15.77
CA ILE A 31 4.09 -4.23 -15.72
C ILE A 31 3.10 -3.96 -16.85
N LEU A 32 3.39 -4.45 -18.08
CA LEU A 32 2.45 -4.30 -19.19
C LEU A 32 1.10 -4.99 -18.93
N LYS A 33 1.12 -6.19 -18.31
CA LYS A 33 -0.12 -6.89 -17.92
C LYS A 33 -0.92 -6.09 -16.90
N LEU A 34 -0.25 -5.55 -15.86
CA LEU A 34 -0.90 -4.73 -14.84
C LEU A 34 -1.49 -3.44 -15.43
N LYS A 35 -0.77 -2.78 -16.35
CA LYS A 35 -1.28 -1.60 -17.06
C LYS A 35 -2.52 -1.92 -17.90
N ASN A 36 -2.51 -3.04 -18.62
CA ASN A 36 -3.65 -3.44 -19.41
C ASN A 36 -4.85 -3.78 -18.51
N PHE A 37 -4.62 -4.45 -17.40
CA PHE A 37 -5.66 -4.70 -16.40
C PHE A 37 -6.25 -3.39 -15.86
N ALA A 38 -5.43 -2.41 -15.47
CA ALA A 38 -5.88 -1.13 -14.96
C ALA A 38 -6.80 -0.36 -15.92
N LYS A 39 -6.61 -0.49 -17.24
CA LYS A 39 -7.45 0.16 -18.27
C LYS A 39 -8.89 -0.34 -18.29
N PHE A 40 -9.13 -1.57 -17.84
CA PHE A 40 -10.48 -2.17 -17.82
C PHE A 40 -11.22 -1.93 -16.51
N LEU A 41 -10.57 -1.28 -15.54
CA LEU A 41 -11.20 -0.95 -14.26
C LEU A 41 -11.95 0.38 -14.38
N SER A 42 -13.16 0.36 -13.84
CA SER A 42 -13.99 1.56 -13.67
C SER A 42 -14.49 1.54 -12.23
N PHE A 43 -14.15 2.56 -11.47
CA PHE A 43 -14.64 2.73 -10.11
C PHE A 43 -15.55 3.96 -10.03
N PRO A 44 -16.49 3.96 -9.07
CA PRO A 44 -17.32 5.13 -8.83
C PRO A 44 -16.48 6.33 -8.41
N ASN A 45 -17.01 7.52 -8.69
CA ASN A 45 -16.44 8.76 -8.17
C ASN A 45 -16.50 8.72 -6.64
N ASP A 46 -15.45 9.26 -6.00
CA ASP A 46 -15.33 9.27 -4.53
C ASP A 46 -15.41 7.87 -3.91
N LEU A 47 -14.61 6.96 -4.43
CA LEU A 47 -14.52 5.58 -3.94
C LEU A 47 -13.99 5.55 -2.50
N PRO A 48 -14.80 5.20 -1.49
CA PRO A 48 -14.32 5.04 -0.14
C PRO A 48 -13.51 3.75 -0.04
N ILE A 49 -12.29 3.84 0.50
CA ILE A 49 -11.40 2.69 0.73
C ILE A 49 -11.22 2.39 2.21
N MET A 50 -11.50 3.38 3.05
CA MET A 50 -11.34 3.24 4.50
C MET A 50 -12.25 4.23 5.23
N GLN A 51 -12.76 3.83 6.40
CA GLN A 51 -13.40 4.73 7.36
C GLN A 51 -12.68 4.69 8.69
N VAL A 52 -12.65 5.84 9.37
CA VAL A 52 -12.01 6.00 10.67
C VAL A 52 -12.95 6.72 11.62
N VAL A 53 -13.09 6.18 12.83
CA VAL A 53 -13.85 6.80 13.93
C VAL A 53 -12.97 6.84 15.16
N PHE A 54 -12.76 8.01 15.74
CA PHE A 54 -12.02 8.18 16.98
C PHE A 54 -12.97 8.11 18.17
N TYR A 55 -12.66 7.22 19.13
CA TYR A 55 -13.51 7.05 20.31
C TYR A 55 -13.10 7.93 21.49
N GLY A 56 -11.81 8.18 21.64
CA GLY A 56 -11.32 8.95 22.78
C GLY A 56 -9.81 9.05 22.83
N LYS A 57 -9.39 9.99 23.66
CA LYS A 57 -8.01 10.23 24.02
C LYS A 57 -7.86 9.96 25.49
N SER A 58 -6.90 9.17 25.90
CA SER A 58 -6.56 8.98 27.30
C SER A 58 -5.10 9.33 27.53
N GLU A 59 -4.82 9.90 28.69
CA GLU A 59 -3.47 10.16 29.15
C GLU A 59 -3.16 9.18 30.28
N ASP A 60 -2.15 8.36 30.10
CA ASP A 60 -1.64 7.45 31.10
C ASP A 60 -0.14 7.61 31.25
N LEU A 61 0.34 7.86 32.46
CA LEU A 61 1.74 8.06 32.82
C LEU A 61 2.45 9.11 31.93
N GLY A 62 1.75 10.18 31.55
CA GLY A 62 2.29 11.26 30.69
C GLY A 62 2.40 10.88 29.22
N MET A 63 1.79 9.75 28.82
CA MET A 63 1.69 9.35 27.42
C MET A 63 0.23 9.41 26.96
N ASN A 64 0.01 10.15 25.88
CA ASN A 64 -1.30 10.18 25.23
C ASN A 64 -1.53 8.91 24.41
N THR A 65 -2.73 8.34 24.52
CA THR A 65 -3.19 7.24 23.67
C THR A 65 -4.47 7.64 22.97
N LEU A 66 -4.56 7.33 21.70
CA LEU A 66 -5.71 7.61 20.85
C LEU A 66 -6.34 6.30 20.40
N SER A 67 -7.61 6.09 20.76
CA SER A 67 -8.38 4.89 20.42
C SER A 67 -9.24 5.18 19.18
N ALA A 68 -9.16 4.31 18.19
CA ALA A 68 -9.93 4.41 16.96
C ALA A 68 -10.41 3.06 16.46
N ARG A 69 -11.53 3.12 15.74
CA ARG A 69 -12.02 2.06 14.86
C ARG A 69 -11.67 2.44 13.42
N ILE A 70 -11.11 1.49 12.70
CA ILE A 70 -10.75 1.63 11.30
C ILE A 70 -11.39 0.49 10.54
N SER A 71 -12.26 0.84 9.61
CA SER A 71 -12.90 -0.09 8.68
C SER A 71 -12.20 0.00 7.34
N ILE A 72 -11.73 -1.12 6.81
CA ILE A 72 -11.21 -1.25 5.44
C ILE A 72 -12.39 -1.68 4.58
N LEU A 73 -12.61 -0.99 3.45
CA LEU A 73 -13.80 -1.14 2.63
C LEU A 73 -13.51 -1.80 1.28
N ASP A 74 -14.48 -2.53 0.75
CA ASP A 74 -14.52 -2.95 -0.64
C ASP A 74 -15.01 -1.82 -1.57
N SER A 75 -15.11 -2.09 -2.87
CA SER A 75 -15.61 -1.12 -3.84
C SER A 75 -17.11 -0.83 -3.73
N SER A 76 -17.86 -1.62 -2.96
CA SER A 76 -19.29 -1.43 -2.67
C SER A 76 -19.52 -0.70 -1.36
N GLY A 77 -18.46 -0.37 -0.61
CA GLY A 77 -18.51 0.27 0.69
C GLY A 77 -18.79 -0.69 1.86
N ASN A 78 -18.69 -2.01 1.66
CA ASN A 78 -18.83 -2.98 2.73
C ASN A 78 -17.51 -3.15 3.49
N ASP A 79 -17.60 -3.43 4.78
CA ASP A 79 -16.46 -3.73 5.62
C ASP A 79 -15.78 -5.04 5.17
N VAL A 80 -14.53 -4.93 4.70
CA VAL A 80 -13.63 -6.07 4.46
C VAL A 80 -13.07 -6.55 5.79
N SER A 81 -12.64 -5.59 6.60
CA SER A 81 -12.16 -5.84 7.96
C SER A 81 -12.30 -4.61 8.83
N VAL A 82 -12.39 -4.84 10.13
CA VAL A 82 -12.49 -3.80 11.15
C VAL A 82 -11.37 -3.98 12.17
N ILE A 83 -10.68 -2.89 12.47
CA ILE A 83 -9.57 -2.84 13.42
C ILE A 83 -9.95 -1.85 14.51
N GLU A 84 -10.04 -2.31 15.74
CA GLU A 84 -10.23 -1.46 16.93
C GLU A 84 -8.97 -1.53 17.78
N ARG A 85 -8.31 -0.39 17.94
CA ARG A 85 -7.03 -0.33 18.63
C ARG A 85 -6.74 1.04 19.22
N SER A 86 -5.82 1.06 20.17
CA SER A 86 -5.25 2.29 20.71
C SER A 86 -3.80 2.42 20.24
N TRP A 87 -3.43 3.62 19.80
CA TRP A 87 -2.07 3.99 19.43
C TRP A 87 -1.54 5.00 20.41
N LYS A 88 -0.28 4.84 20.79
CA LYS A 88 0.41 5.85 21.60
C LYS A 88 0.63 7.08 20.74
N ASN A 89 0.31 8.24 21.25
CA ASN A 89 0.57 9.59 20.73
C ASN A 89 -0.69 10.41 20.49
N ASP A 90 -0.49 11.70 20.15
CA ASP A 90 -1.56 12.70 20.01
C ASP A 90 -2.30 12.66 18.67
N GLY A 91 -1.80 11.91 17.70
CA GLY A 91 -2.38 11.77 16.38
C GLY A 91 -1.98 10.45 15.73
N ILE A 92 -2.70 10.10 14.68
CA ILE A 92 -2.48 8.90 13.87
C ILE A 92 -2.22 9.31 12.44
N GLU A 93 -1.28 8.62 11.81
CA GLU A 93 -1.02 8.71 10.38
C GLU A 93 -1.20 7.35 9.73
N ILE A 94 -1.73 7.35 8.51
CA ILE A 94 -1.88 6.14 7.69
C ILE A 94 -1.00 6.27 6.47
N LEU A 95 -0.07 5.34 6.32
CA LEU A 95 0.78 5.21 5.15
C LEU A 95 0.10 4.35 4.10
N PHE A 96 -0.06 4.90 2.92
CA PHE A 96 -0.52 4.21 1.71
C PHE A 96 0.63 4.08 0.71
N LYS A 97 0.62 2.97 -0.01
CA LYS A 97 1.42 2.81 -1.22
C LYS A 97 0.55 3.13 -2.42
N LYS A 98 0.88 4.20 -3.13
CA LYS A 98 0.23 4.58 -4.39
C LYS A 98 0.91 3.85 -5.54
N THR A 99 0.12 3.40 -6.52
CA THR A 99 0.61 2.84 -7.78
C THR A 99 -0.17 3.43 -8.94
N ASP A 100 0.53 4.05 -9.88
CA ASP A 100 -0.06 4.70 -11.05
C ASP A 100 0.13 3.85 -12.30
N PHE A 101 -0.98 3.41 -12.91
CA PHE A 101 -1.00 2.71 -14.19
C PHE A 101 -1.98 3.37 -15.16
N SER A 102 -1.46 3.88 -16.28
CA SER A 102 -2.30 4.33 -17.41
C SER A 102 -3.41 5.32 -17.04
N GLY A 103 -3.12 6.24 -16.11
CA GLY A 103 -4.09 7.24 -15.65
C GLY A 103 -5.00 6.77 -14.51
N PHE A 104 -4.81 5.56 -14.03
CA PHE A 104 -5.51 5.04 -12.87
C PHE A 104 -4.55 4.92 -11.67
N SER A 105 -4.96 5.44 -10.50
CA SER A 105 -4.20 5.38 -9.25
C SER A 105 -4.82 4.39 -8.28
N PHE A 106 -4.04 3.41 -7.85
CA PHE A 106 -4.39 2.50 -6.76
C PHE A 106 -3.71 2.96 -5.48
N TYR A 107 -4.40 2.82 -4.34
CA TYR A 107 -3.88 3.12 -3.03
C TYR A 107 -4.05 1.92 -2.11
N PHE A 108 -2.95 1.36 -1.65
CA PHE A 108 -2.94 0.21 -0.76
C PHE A 108 -2.50 0.65 0.63
N PRO A 109 -3.38 0.58 1.65
CA PRO A 109 -3.02 0.94 3.02
C PRO A 109 -1.96 -0.03 3.53
N LYS A 110 -0.84 0.53 4.01
CA LYS A 110 0.32 -0.25 4.43
C LYS A 110 0.48 -0.32 5.93
N HIS A 111 0.52 0.82 6.59
CA HIS A 111 0.72 0.92 8.03
C HIS A 111 -0.09 2.05 8.65
N ILE A 112 -0.45 1.85 9.91
CA ILE A 112 -0.93 2.90 10.81
C ILE A 112 0.09 3.08 11.92
N TYR A 113 0.42 4.31 12.25
CA TYR A 113 1.35 4.65 13.31
C TYR A 113 0.96 5.97 14.00
N GLY A 114 1.45 6.19 15.21
CA GLY A 114 1.26 7.45 15.94
C GLY A 114 2.18 8.55 15.43
N LYS A 115 1.73 9.81 15.49
CA LYS A 115 2.34 10.96 14.81
C LYS A 115 3.63 11.50 15.43
N ASN A 116 4.00 11.20 16.67
CA ASN A 116 5.26 11.67 17.27
C ASN A 116 6.52 10.97 16.75
N TYR A 117 6.41 10.46 15.55
CA TYR A 117 7.56 9.96 14.85
C TYR A 117 8.36 11.15 14.32
N ASP A 118 9.57 11.33 14.82
CA ASP A 118 10.57 12.24 14.27
C ASP A 118 10.78 11.86 12.80
N SER A 119 10.13 12.59 11.90
CA SER A 119 10.23 12.40 10.45
C SER A 119 11.66 12.62 9.91
N PHE A 120 12.61 13.02 10.79
CA PHE A 120 14.01 13.26 10.47
C PHE A 120 14.92 12.03 10.60
N THR A 121 14.49 10.95 11.25
CA THR A 121 15.29 9.74 11.38
C THR A 121 14.74 8.61 10.54
N ASN A 122 15.19 8.56 9.31
CA ASN A 122 15.20 7.39 8.40
C ASN A 122 13.92 6.54 8.30
N SER A 123 13.34 6.55 7.13
CA SER A 123 12.23 5.76 6.59
C SER A 123 12.27 4.22 6.82
N TRP A 124 13.22 3.69 7.57
CA TRP A 124 13.42 2.27 7.84
C TRP A 124 13.06 1.83 9.25
N LYS A 125 12.89 2.75 10.20
CA LYS A 125 12.41 2.44 11.54
C LYS A 125 10.92 2.72 11.64
N ILE A 126 10.11 1.80 11.15
CA ILE A 126 8.73 1.67 11.63
C ILE A 126 8.89 1.22 13.08
N GLU A 127 8.64 2.16 14.00
CA GLU A 127 8.74 1.87 15.41
C GLU A 127 7.84 0.71 15.80
N SER A 128 8.28 -0.01 16.81
CA SER A 128 7.60 -1.08 17.54
C SER A 128 6.23 -0.63 18.11
N GLY A 129 5.26 -0.34 17.27
CA GLY A 129 3.93 0.15 17.66
C GLY A 129 3.00 0.41 16.48
N GLY A 130 3.51 0.42 15.25
CA GLY A 130 2.68 0.55 14.04
C GLY A 130 1.88 -0.74 13.76
N THR A 131 0.69 -0.57 13.21
CA THR A 131 -0.14 -1.70 12.76
C THR A 131 0.06 -1.92 11.27
N ASN A 132 0.53 -3.10 10.88
CA ASN A 132 0.57 -3.50 9.47
C ASN A 132 -0.85 -3.80 9.00
N LEU A 133 -1.30 -3.12 7.93
CA LEU A 133 -2.66 -3.25 7.40
C LEU A 133 -2.80 -4.31 6.30
N ILE A 134 -1.71 -4.74 5.70
CA ILE A 134 -1.72 -5.67 4.56
C ILE A 134 -2.50 -6.97 4.85
N PRO A 135 -2.33 -7.64 6.01
CA PRO A 135 -3.04 -8.89 6.30
C PRO A 135 -4.56 -8.74 6.41
N TYR A 136 -5.07 -7.52 6.60
CA TYR A 136 -6.49 -7.26 6.78
C TYR A 136 -7.29 -7.21 5.48
N TYR A 137 -6.61 -7.12 4.32
CA TYR A 137 -7.28 -7.09 3.01
C TYR A 137 -6.60 -7.96 1.95
N MET A 138 -5.47 -8.59 2.30
CA MET A 138 -4.76 -9.52 1.40
C MET A 138 -4.70 -10.90 2.05
N GLU A 139 -5.40 -11.87 1.45
CA GLU A 139 -5.46 -13.24 1.93
C GLU A 139 -5.52 -14.21 0.75
N ASN A 140 -4.83 -15.37 0.86
CA ASN A 140 -4.89 -16.48 -0.11
C ASN A 140 -4.68 -16.05 -1.56
N LYS A 141 -3.72 -15.15 -1.82
CA LYS A 141 -3.44 -14.55 -3.14
C LYS A 141 -4.63 -13.78 -3.73
N LYS A 142 -5.47 -13.22 -2.88
CA LYS A 142 -6.58 -12.34 -3.23
C LYS A 142 -6.43 -11.01 -2.52
N CYS A 143 -6.83 -9.93 -3.21
CA CYS A 143 -6.98 -8.61 -2.63
C CYS A 143 -8.46 -8.26 -2.56
N LEU A 144 -8.95 -7.93 -1.38
CA LEU A 144 -10.35 -7.64 -1.13
C LEU A 144 -10.69 -6.16 -1.32
N LEU A 145 -9.66 -5.29 -1.28
CA LEU A 145 -9.83 -3.89 -1.68
C LEU A 145 -10.26 -3.81 -3.14
N TYR A 146 -11.09 -2.82 -3.47
CA TYR A 146 -11.58 -2.58 -4.83
C TYR A 146 -12.42 -3.70 -5.45
N ASN A 147 -12.70 -4.78 -4.73
CA ASN A 147 -13.44 -5.91 -5.25
C ASN A 147 -14.80 -6.01 -4.56
N PRO A 148 -15.93 -5.94 -5.25
CA PRO A 148 -17.19 -6.42 -4.70
C PRO A 148 -17.06 -7.95 -4.50
N ILE A 149 -17.45 -8.45 -3.36
CA ILE A 149 -17.19 -9.77 -2.74
C ILE A 149 -17.29 -11.01 -3.68
N GLU A 150 -17.75 -10.88 -4.92
CA GLU A 150 -18.11 -12.02 -5.75
C GLU A 150 -17.21 -12.32 -6.97
N LYS A 151 -16.16 -11.52 -7.25
CA LYS A 151 -15.36 -11.72 -8.48
C LYS A 151 -13.94 -12.23 -8.20
N ASN A 152 -13.79 -13.55 -8.07
CA ASN A 152 -12.51 -14.20 -7.81
C ASN A 152 -11.36 -13.75 -8.75
N LYS A 153 -11.61 -13.68 -10.07
CA LYS A 153 -10.59 -13.28 -11.05
C LYS A 153 -10.10 -11.84 -10.87
N LEU A 154 -11.01 -10.92 -10.54
CA LEU A 154 -10.68 -9.54 -10.26
C LEU A 154 -9.79 -9.43 -9.02
N SER A 155 -10.13 -10.17 -7.96
CA SER A 155 -9.39 -10.22 -6.71
C SER A 155 -7.94 -10.71 -6.88
N GLU A 156 -7.71 -11.69 -7.76
CA GLU A 156 -6.37 -12.19 -8.08
C GLU A 156 -5.54 -11.17 -8.86
N GLU A 157 -6.12 -10.45 -9.81
CA GLU A 157 -5.41 -9.40 -10.56
C GLU A 157 -5.13 -8.17 -9.67
N LEU A 158 -6.06 -7.83 -8.77
CA LEU A 158 -5.84 -6.81 -7.75
C LEU A 158 -4.74 -7.22 -6.77
N PHE A 159 -4.68 -8.51 -6.40
CA PHE A 159 -3.58 -9.03 -5.58
C PHE A 159 -2.23 -8.84 -6.26
N LYS A 160 -2.11 -9.16 -7.55
CA LYS A 160 -0.85 -8.93 -8.31
C LYS A 160 -0.46 -7.45 -8.34
N THR A 161 -1.46 -6.55 -8.45
CA THR A 161 -1.24 -5.10 -8.41
C THR A 161 -0.79 -4.64 -7.02
N ALA A 162 -1.42 -5.13 -5.97
CA ALA A 162 -1.04 -4.85 -4.59
C ALA A 162 0.35 -5.40 -4.26
N ASP A 163 0.65 -6.65 -4.67
CA ASP A 163 1.95 -7.27 -4.46
C ASP A 163 3.08 -6.51 -5.18
N PHE A 164 2.84 -6.08 -6.42
CA PHE A 164 3.76 -5.19 -7.14
C PHE A 164 4.01 -3.89 -6.37
N SER A 165 2.95 -3.30 -5.81
CA SER A 165 3.02 -2.05 -5.08
C SER A 165 3.76 -2.17 -3.74
N LEU A 166 3.47 -3.22 -2.98
CA LEU A 166 3.84 -3.35 -1.57
C LEU A 166 5.14 -4.15 -1.35
N ASN A 167 5.34 -5.24 -2.07
CA ASN A 167 6.32 -6.27 -1.73
C ASN A 167 7.33 -6.55 -2.84
N ARG A 168 7.03 -6.19 -4.08
CA ARG A 168 7.82 -6.65 -5.20
C ARG A 168 9.13 -5.88 -5.33
N PHE A 169 10.22 -6.62 -5.37
CA PHE A 169 11.49 -6.12 -5.88
C PHE A 169 11.40 -6.01 -7.40
N SER A 170 11.20 -4.82 -7.91
CA SER A 170 11.12 -4.51 -9.34
C SER A 170 12.12 -3.41 -9.67
N VAL A 171 12.84 -3.59 -10.78
CA VAL A 171 13.79 -2.57 -11.29
C VAL A 171 13.07 -1.27 -11.64
N PHE A 172 11.81 -1.38 -12.07
CA PHE A 172 11.00 -0.25 -12.51
C PHE A 172 9.97 0.22 -11.50
N SER A 173 9.91 -0.36 -10.29
CA SER A 173 8.88 -0.04 -9.29
C SER A 173 8.82 1.45 -8.96
N ASN A 174 9.96 2.09 -8.73
CA ASN A 174 10.05 3.51 -8.35
C ASN A 174 9.45 4.48 -9.39
N LYS A 175 9.27 4.03 -10.63
CA LYS A 175 8.60 4.82 -11.67
C LYS A 175 7.09 4.83 -11.50
N TYR A 176 6.53 3.81 -10.90
CA TYR A 176 5.08 3.60 -10.81
C TYR A 176 4.53 3.66 -9.40
N THR A 177 5.39 3.63 -8.39
CA THR A 177 4.96 3.59 -6.98
C THR A 177 5.51 4.77 -6.20
N SER A 178 4.69 5.29 -5.28
CA SER A 178 5.07 6.33 -4.32
C SER A 178 4.38 6.10 -2.99
N ASP A 179 4.90 6.72 -1.95
CA ASP A 179 4.28 6.72 -0.63
C ASP A 179 3.38 7.94 -0.48
N VAL A 180 2.22 7.74 0.13
CA VAL A 180 1.25 8.79 0.46
C VAL A 180 0.85 8.62 1.92
N VAL A 181 0.92 9.70 2.70
CA VAL A 181 0.55 9.71 4.11
C VAL A 181 -0.70 10.53 4.29
N ILE A 182 -1.69 9.98 4.99
CA ILE A 182 -2.88 10.70 5.45
C ILE A 182 -2.74 10.97 6.95
N ASP A 183 -2.69 12.25 7.30
CA ASP A 183 -2.64 12.72 8.68
C ASP A 183 -4.03 12.88 9.23
N LEU A 184 -4.35 12.13 10.28
CA LEU A 184 -5.64 12.13 10.97
C LEU A 184 -5.63 12.94 12.29
N SER A 185 -4.54 13.64 12.60
CA SER A 185 -4.42 14.36 13.89
C SER A 185 -5.42 15.48 14.09
N LYS A 186 -6.06 15.97 13.02
CA LYS A 186 -7.09 17.01 13.06
C LYS A 186 -8.51 16.46 13.14
N CYS A 187 -8.68 15.14 13.14
CA CYS A 187 -9.99 14.52 13.22
C CYS A 187 -10.59 14.64 14.62
N GLU A 188 -11.86 14.94 14.68
CA GLU A 188 -12.61 15.11 15.94
C GLU A 188 -13.14 13.77 16.45
N HIS A 189 -13.26 13.65 17.77
CA HIS A 189 -13.83 12.46 18.40
C HIS A 189 -15.31 12.27 18.07
N GLY A 190 -15.74 11.04 17.88
CA GLY A 190 -17.12 10.67 17.60
C GLY A 190 -17.60 10.96 16.18
N LYS A 191 -16.75 11.57 15.33
CA LYS A 191 -17.07 11.76 13.91
C LYS A 191 -16.51 10.63 13.06
N VAL A 192 -17.25 10.29 12.00
CA VAL A 192 -16.81 9.31 10.99
C VAL A 192 -16.09 10.07 9.88
N TYR A 193 -14.88 9.69 9.59
CA TYR A 193 -14.09 10.20 8.47
C TYR A 193 -13.90 9.11 7.44
N SER A 194 -14.07 9.47 6.18
CA SER A 194 -13.85 8.55 5.06
C SER A 194 -12.62 8.94 4.26
N ILE A 195 -11.73 7.99 4.02
CA ILE A 195 -10.61 8.14 3.11
C ILE A 195 -11.08 7.65 1.76
N VAL A 196 -11.15 8.55 0.78
CA VAL A 196 -11.73 8.30 -0.53
C VAL A 196 -10.75 8.63 -1.65
N ILE A 197 -10.87 7.91 -2.77
CA ILE A 197 -10.21 8.29 -4.02
C ILE A 197 -11.19 9.17 -4.79
N ASN A 198 -10.83 10.45 -4.98
CA ASN A 198 -11.66 11.43 -5.66
C ASN A 198 -11.61 11.26 -7.20
N GLN A 199 -12.41 12.05 -7.92
CA GLN A 199 -12.48 12.05 -9.38
C GLN A 199 -11.14 12.31 -10.07
N SER A 200 -10.25 13.06 -9.42
CA SER A 200 -8.90 13.35 -9.93
C SER A 200 -7.91 12.22 -9.66
N GLY A 201 -8.35 11.10 -9.08
CA GLY A 201 -7.49 9.99 -8.69
C GLY A 201 -6.60 10.28 -7.49
N ASN A 202 -6.92 11.27 -6.67
CA ASN A 202 -6.19 11.61 -5.46
C ASN A 202 -6.88 11.05 -4.21
N LEU A 203 -6.07 10.63 -3.24
CA LEU A 203 -6.53 10.20 -1.95
C LEU A 203 -6.84 11.43 -1.08
N VAL A 204 -8.05 11.50 -0.56
CA VAL A 204 -8.51 12.63 0.28
C VAL A 204 -9.29 12.14 1.48
N LEU A 205 -9.24 12.92 2.57
CA LEU A 205 -10.02 12.73 3.79
C LEU A 205 -11.30 13.57 3.69
N LYS A 206 -12.45 12.95 3.90
CA LYS A 206 -13.79 13.60 3.94
C LYS A 206 -14.47 13.35 5.27
#